data_dbd8a56001ea1f11d53b320db9864a71
#
_entry.id   dbd8a56001ea1f11d53b320db9864a71
#
_cell.length_a   1.000
_cell.length_b   1.000
_cell.length_c   1.000
_cell.angle_alpha   90.00
_cell.angle_beta   90.00
_cell.angle_gamma   90.00
#
_symmetry.space_group_name_H-M   'P 1'
#
loop_
_entity.id
_entity.type
_entity.pdbx_description
1 polymer ?
#
loop_
_entity_poly.entity_id
_entity_poly.type
_entity_poly.pdbx_seq_one_letter_code
_entity_poly.pdbx_strand_id
1 'polypeptide(L)'
;MNAKPWLASSWTQSDDKLTWTFTINDKVKFSNGNALTAETVKASLERTFAKSKRAKTFFNYTEMTANGQELTIKTDKPYYNLPNLLGDPLFLVMDVTAEANGRDIAKEGPIGTGPYVVTSFTKERAELARNDNYWDGKPGFGKIEIPSINDANTRAMALQAGDVDMAVSIGPGEYGIFQNDKKFTIYEESSLRDVFVRMSQKGKLKNANLRAALIAGANRESYAKNLMKDTFIAGKAPLPPSIDYGFNQLRDPNKYNVERAKELLKREGYIDTNGDGIVDKDGENLVLDFYAYTSRPELPLYAEALQADYKKIGVDLQIKIIDYAVIDTLAQSGDYDMLISSVVTANTGEPVWFLKQYWGTGAEANGSGFSNPRFDELLALGESANDPLVRRNALINAQQLMLDDSIALFLGYPKINIVGNNNIDGIKISPSEYYIITKDLKRK
;
A
#
# COMPACT_ATOMS: atom_id res chain seq x y z
N MET A 1 -4.11 -14.10 2.68
CA MET A 1 -5.54 -13.82 2.40
C MET A 1 -5.94 -14.64 1.18
N ASN A 2 -7.15 -15.19 1.13
CA ASN A 2 -7.67 -15.93 -0.02
C ASN A 2 -8.95 -15.28 -0.51
N ALA A 3 -9.16 -15.23 -1.82
CA ALA A 3 -10.42 -14.79 -2.41
C ALA A 3 -11.59 -15.62 -1.85
N LYS A 4 -12.71 -14.97 -1.65
CA LYS A 4 -13.97 -15.59 -1.20
C LYS A 4 -15.07 -15.30 -2.22
N PRO A 5 -16.07 -16.18 -2.37
CA PRO A 5 -17.25 -15.91 -3.20
C PRO A 5 -17.91 -14.57 -2.83
N TRP A 6 -18.20 -13.75 -3.84
CA TRP A 6 -18.86 -12.46 -3.69
C TRP A 6 -19.62 -12.10 -4.98
N LEU A 7 -19.09 -11.24 -5.86
CA LEU A 7 -19.67 -10.99 -7.18
C LEU A 7 -19.56 -12.20 -8.11
N ALA A 8 -18.50 -13.00 -7.98
CA ALA A 8 -18.46 -14.36 -8.49
C ALA A 8 -18.80 -15.32 -7.34
N SER A 9 -19.77 -16.22 -7.56
CA SER A 9 -20.20 -17.22 -6.59
C SER A 9 -19.25 -18.43 -6.53
N SER A 10 -18.55 -18.70 -7.64
CA SER A 10 -17.53 -19.75 -7.76
C SER A 10 -16.60 -19.49 -8.94
N TRP A 11 -15.47 -20.22 -8.97
CA TRP A 11 -14.54 -20.20 -10.08
C TRP A 11 -13.78 -21.51 -10.20
N THR A 12 -13.31 -21.82 -11.41
CA THR A 12 -12.48 -22.97 -11.74
C THR A 12 -11.32 -22.54 -12.61
N GLN A 13 -10.24 -23.33 -12.60
CA GLN A 13 -9.09 -23.14 -13.48
C GLN A 13 -8.89 -24.40 -14.31
N SER A 14 -8.58 -24.24 -15.61
CA SER A 14 -8.25 -25.34 -16.52
C SER A 14 -6.96 -26.06 -16.12
N ASP A 15 -6.75 -27.29 -16.60
CA ASP A 15 -5.56 -28.10 -16.29
C ASP A 15 -4.28 -27.45 -16.79
N ASP A 16 -4.31 -26.76 -17.95
CA ASP A 16 -3.18 -25.99 -18.50
C ASP A 16 -2.87 -24.70 -17.76
N LYS A 17 -3.71 -24.33 -16.75
CA LYS A 17 -3.62 -23.13 -15.91
C LYS A 17 -3.76 -21.79 -16.65
N LEU A 18 -4.19 -21.82 -17.90
CA LEU A 18 -4.34 -20.61 -18.72
C LEU A 18 -5.76 -20.05 -18.71
N THR A 19 -6.75 -20.85 -18.40
CA THR A 19 -8.16 -20.43 -18.49
C THR A 19 -8.84 -20.46 -17.12
N TRP A 20 -9.46 -19.36 -16.75
CA TRP A 20 -10.29 -19.22 -15.57
C TRP A 20 -11.74 -19.02 -15.97
N THR A 21 -12.64 -19.76 -15.36
CA THR A 21 -14.08 -19.62 -15.53
C THR A 21 -14.73 -19.21 -14.21
N PHE A 22 -15.43 -18.09 -14.22
CA PHE A 22 -16.12 -17.51 -13.07
C PHE A 22 -17.63 -17.60 -13.27
N THR A 23 -18.35 -18.09 -12.27
CA THR A 23 -19.81 -18.02 -12.22
C THR A 23 -20.22 -16.73 -11.52
N ILE A 24 -20.83 -15.81 -12.23
CA ILE A 24 -21.30 -14.53 -11.69
C ILE A 24 -22.57 -14.74 -10.87
N ASN A 25 -22.66 -14.06 -9.72
CA ASN A 25 -23.78 -14.16 -8.80
C ASN A 25 -25.02 -13.45 -9.37
N ASP A 26 -26.06 -14.20 -9.70
CA ASP A 26 -27.31 -13.73 -10.33
C ASP A 26 -28.21 -12.89 -9.41
N LYS A 27 -27.93 -12.90 -8.09
CA LYS A 27 -28.67 -12.09 -7.11
C LYS A 27 -28.21 -10.64 -7.08
N VAL A 28 -27.04 -10.35 -7.67
CA VAL A 28 -26.42 -9.02 -7.60
C VAL A 28 -27.04 -8.10 -8.65
N LYS A 29 -27.31 -6.87 -8.22
CA LYS A 29 -27.71 -5.77 -9.11
C LYS A 29 -26.81 -4.56 -8.89
N PHE A 30 -26.63 -3.80 -9.94
CA PHE A 30 -26.07 -2.46 -9.82
C PHE A 30 -27.07 -1.54 -9.09
N SER A 31 -26.57 -0.44 -8.56
CA SER A 31 -27.41 0.53 -7.81
C SER A 31 -28.51 1.18 -8.64
N ASN A 32 -28.39 1.20 -9.95
CA ASN A 32 -29.44 1.64 -10.88
C ASN A 32 -30.51 0.55 -11.20
N GLY A 33 -30.37 -0.64 -10.62
CA GLY A 33 -31.29 -1.77 -10.80
C GLY A 33 -30.92 -2.74 -11.94
N ASN A 34 -29.94 -2.42 -12.78
CA ASN A 34 -29.47 -3.32 -13.83
C ASN A 34 -28.86 -4.60 -13.23
N ALA A 35 -29.09 -5.73 -13.86
CA ALA A 35 -28.55 -7.03 -13.41
C ALA A 35 -27.02 -7.09 -13.60
N LEU A 36 -26.32 -7.72 -12.66
CA LEU A 36 -24.93 -8.13 -12.85
C LEU A 36 -24.91 -9.43 -13.66
N THR A 37 -24.28 -9.40 -14.81
CA THR A 37 -24.09 -10.56 -15.70
C THR A 37 -22.63 -10.69 -16.09
N ALA A 38 -22.24 -11.82 -16.67
CA ALA A 38 -20.88 -12.00 -17.18
C ALA A 38 -20.52 -10.94 -18.23
N GLU A 39 -21.45 -10.51 -19.08
CA GLU A 39 -21.27 -9.43 -20.06
C GLU A 39 -20.94 -8.10 -19.39
N THR A 40 -21.68 -7.73 -18.33
CA THR A 40 -21.44 -6.45 -17.64
C THR A 40 -20.12 -6.45 -16.87
N VAL A 41 -19.72 -7.60 -16.28
CA VAL A 41 -18.42 -7.76 -15.63
C VAL A 41 -17.29 -7.68 -16.67
N LYS A 42 -17.42 -8.38 -17.80
CA LYS A 42 -16.47 -8.34 -18.93
C LYS A 42 -16.26 -6.90 -19.40
N ALA A 43 -17.34 -6.18 -19.69
CA ALA A 43 -17.28 -4.79 -20.16
C ALA A 43 -16.58 -3.86 -19.14
N SER A 44 -16.83 -4.05 -17.84
CA SER A 44 -16.14 -3.31 -16.77
C SER A 44 -14.64 -3.60 -16.72
N LEU A 45 -14.24 -4.88 -16.82
CA LEU A 45 -12.83 -5.25 -16.85
C LEU A 45 -12.12 -4.74 -18.10
N GLU A 46 -12.71 -4.90 -19.28
CA GLU A 46 -12.17 -4.37 -20.55
C GLU A 46 -11.95 -2.85 -20.48
N ARG A 47 -12.94 -2.13 -19.90
CA ARG A 47 -12.77 -0.69 -19.64
C ARG A 47 -11.56 -0.40 -18.75
N THR A 48 -11.39 -1.18 -17.69
CA THR A 48 -10.25 -1.02 -16.77
C THR A 48 -8.92 -1.21 -17.49
N PHE A 49 -8.79 -2.24 -18.31
CA PHE A 49 -7.60 -2.48 -19.14
C PHE A 49 -7.36 -1.41 -20.21
N ALA A 50 -8.42 -0.84 -20.75
CA ALA A 50 -8.32 0.24 -21.74
C ALA A 50 -7.91 1.58 -21.12
N LYS A 51 -8.36 1.88 -19.89
CA LYS A 51 -8.15 3.18 -19.24
C LYS A 51 -6.91 3.20 -18.34
N SER A 52 -6.44 2.05 -17.83
CA SER A 52 -5.34 1.97 -16.86
C SER A 52 -4.20 1.08 -17.36
N LYS A 53 -3.04 1.69 -17.60
CA LYS A 53 -1.79 0.96 -17.89
C LYS A 53 -1.42 0.02 -16.71
N ARG A 54 -1.75 0.41 -15.48
CA ARG A 54 -1.49 -0.36 -14.27
C ARG A 54 -2.21 -1.73 -14.30
N ALA A 55 -3.39 -1.87 -14.91
CA ALA A 55 -4.09 -3.14 -14.98
C ALA A 55 -3.22 -4.25 -15.59
N LYS A 56 -2.46 -3.93 -16.64
CA LYS A 56 -1.56 -4.85 -17.33
C LYS A 56 -0.34 -5.28 -16.50
N THR A 57 -0.03 -4.57 -15.41
CA THR A 57 1.04 -4.98 -14.50
C THR A 57 0.61 -6.07 -13.52
N PHE A 58 -0.71 -6.25 -13.31
CA PHE A 58 -1.25 -7.33 -12.49
C PHE A 58 -1.34 -8.65 -13.26
N PHE A 59 -2.00 -8.62 -14.41
CA PHE A 59 -2.11 -9.76 -15.31
C PHE A 59 -2.45 -9.30 -16.72
N ASN A 60 -2.25 -10.19 -17.71
CA ASN A 60 -2.71 -9.99 -19.08
C ASN A 60 -3.61 -11.16 -19.50
N TYR A 61 -4.52 -10.86 -20.40
CA TYR A 61 -5.40 -11.87 -21.00
C TYR A 61 -5.29 -11.83 -22.54
N THR A 62 -5.49 -12.98 -23.16
CA THR A 62 -5.55 -13.13 -24.63
C THR A 62 -6.98 -13.09 -25.12
N GLU A 63 -7.92 -13.54 -24.29
CA GLU A 63 -9.34 -13.60 -24.62
C GLU A 63 -10.19 -13.46 -23.35
N MET A 64 -11.32 -12.80 -23.46
CA MET A 64 -12.35 -12.72 -22.43
C MET A 64 -13.73 -12.91 -23.07
N THR A 65 -14.45 -13.96 -22.67
CA THR A 65 -15.77 -14.27 -23.19
C THR A 65 -16.80 -14.31 -22.08
N ALA A 66 -18.06 -14.03 -22.41
CA ALA A 66 -19.18 -14.05 -21.48
C ALA A 66 -20.37 -14.77 -22.10
N ASN A 67 -21.04 -15.57 -21.30
CA ASN A 67 -22.25 -16.29 -21.70
C ASN A 67 -23.20 -16.40 -20.49
N GLY A 68 -24.25 -15.62 -20.45
CA GLY A 68 -25.18 -15.55 -19.32
C GLY A 68 -24.48 -15.14 -18.04
N GLN A 69 -24.29 -16.05 -17.09
CA GLN A 69 -23.55 -15.80 -15.84
C GLN A 69 -22.13 -16.38 -15.83
N GLU A 70 -21.68 -16.93 -16.95
CA GLU A 70 -20.34 -17.49 -17.06
C GLU A 70 -19.37 -16.51 -17.73
N LEU A 71 -18.33 -16.08 -17.00
CA LEU A 71 -17.22 -15.28 -17.51
C LEU A 71 -15.99 -16.14 -17.62
N THR A 72 -15.42 -16.24 -18.83
CA THR A 72 -14.17 -16.96 -19.07
C THR A 72 -13.07 -15.99 -19.42
N ILE A 73 -11.92 -16.11 -18.74
CA ILE A 73 -10.71 -15.30 -18.95
C ILE A 73 -9.55 -16.23 -19.30
N LYS A 74 -9.04 -16.12 -20.53
CA LYS A 74 -7.83 -16.81 -20.97
C LYS A 74 -6.63 -15.88 -20.85
N THR A 75 -5.65 -16.29 -20.07
CA THR A 75 -4.46 -15.49 -19.76
C THR A 75 -3.29 -15.80 -20.71
N ASP A 76 -2.33 -14.87 -20.82
CA ASP A 76 -1.13 -15.01 -21.65
C ASP A 76 -0.12 -16.03 -21.08
N LYS A 77 -0.16 -16.25 -19.76
CA LYS A 77 0.64 -17.19 -18.98
C LYS A 77 -0.14 -17.66 -17.77
N PRO A 78 0.29 -18.72 -17.07
CA PRO A 78 -0.36 -19.15 -15.83
C PRO A 78 -0.34 -18.07 -14.75
N TYR A 79 -1.53 -17.77 -14.18
CA TYR A 79 -1.71 -16.97 -12.98
C TYR A 79 -2.48 -17.81 -11.96
N TYR A 80 -1.79 -18.31 -10.94
CA TYR A 80 -2.39 -19.25 -9.98
C TYR A 80 -3.39 -18.60 -9.02
N ASN A 81 -3.39 -17.27 -8.98
CA ASN A 81 -4.17 -16.51 -8.01
C ASN A 81 -4.98 -15.38 -8.65
N LEU A 82 -5.46 -15.57 -9.88
CA LEU A 82 -6.26 -14.57 -10.59
C LEU A 82 -7.47 -14.08 -9.79
N PRO A 83 -8.22 -14.94 -9.04
CA PRO A 83 -9.31 -14.48 -8.19
C PRO A 83 -8.87 -13.46 -7.13
N ASN A 84 -7.68 -13.62 -6.55
CA ASN A 84 -7.13 -12.64 -5.61
C ASN A 84 -6.74 -11.34 -6.32
N LEU A 85 -6.09 -11.42 -7.49
CA LEU A 85 -5.71 -10.24 -8.28
C LEU A 85 -6.93 -9.40 -8.66
N LEU A 86 -8.04 -10.05 -9.05
CA LEU A 86 -9.30 -9.38 -9.33
C LEU A 86 -9.96 -8.74 -8.09
N GLY A 87 -9.51 -9.08 -6.90
CA GLY A 87 -9.91 -8.42 -5.64
C GLY A 87 -9.23 -7.06 -5.41
N ASP A 88 -8.26 -6.64 -6.24
CA ASP A 88 -7.67 -5.30 -6.12
C ASP A 88 -8.71 -4.22 -6.47
N PRO A 89 -8.78 -3.10 -5.73
CA PRO A 89 -9.70 -2.00 -6.02
C PRO A 89 -9.65 -1.47 -7.45
N LEU A 90 -8.56 -1.70 -8.16
CA LEU A 90 -8.43 -1.35 -9.59
C LEU A 90 -9.48 -2.07 -10.45
N PHE A 91 -9.88 -3.29 -10.07
CA PHE A 91 -10.83 -4.13 -10.80
C PHE A 91 -12.27 -4.08 -10.25
N LEU A 92 -12.60 -3.00 -9.52
CA LEU A 92 -13.97 -2.77 -9.08
C LEU A 92 -14.93 -2.77 -10.26
N VAL A 93 -16.02 -3.57 -10.14
CA VAL A 93 -17.00 -3.72 -11.20
C VAL A 93 -18.01 -2.58 -11.17
N MET A 94 -18.19 -1.93 -12.32
CA MET A 94 -19.13 -0.84 -12.52
C MET A 94 -19.99 -1.06 -13.77
N ASP A 95 -21.17 -0.46 -13.78
CA ASP A 95 -22.02 -0.42 -14.98
C ASP A 95 -21.47 0.62 -15.98
N VAL A 96 -20.77 0.14 -17.00
CA VAL A 96 -20.15 0.98 -18.04
C VAL A 96 -21.20 1.63 -18.97
N THR A 97 -22.44 1.15 -19.01
CA THR A 97 -23.50 1.76 -19.83
C THR A 97 -23.89 3.14 -19.32
N ALA A 98 -23.74 3.39 -18.01
CA ALA A 98 -23.98 4.69 -17.43
C ALA A 98 -22.97 5.73 -17.97
N GLU A 99 -21.67 5.37 -18.09
CA GLU A 99 -20.65 6.25 -18.69
C GLU A 99 -20.91 6.48 -20.19
N ALA A 100 -21.27 5.42 -20.91
CA ALA A 100 -21.64 5.51 -22.32
C ALA A 100 -22.86 6.41 -22.57
N ASN A 101 -23.78 6.51 -21.61
CA ASN A 101 -24.95 7.36 -21.62
C ASN A 101 -24.68 8.77 -21.05
N GLY A 102 -23.41 9.16 -20.88
CA GLY A 102 -23.01 10.53 -20.54
C GLY A 102 -22.78 10.79 -19.06
N ARG A 103 -22.80 9.79 -18.17
CA ARG A 103 -22.45 9.97 -16.75
C ARG A 103 -20.98 10.35 -16.62
N ASP A 104 -20.70 11.46 -15.97
CA ASP A 104 -19.34 11.90 -15.61
C ASP A 104 -18.92 11.20 -14.31
N ILE A 105 -18.19 10.08 -14.44
CA ILE A 105 -17.75 9.28 -13.30
C ILE A 105 -16.84 10.07 -12.34
N ALA A 106 -16.08 11.05 -12.85
CA ALA A 106 -15.20 11.87 -12.01
C ALA A 106 -15.96 12.82 -11.08
N LYS A 107 -17.19 13.21 -11.47
CA LYS A 107 -18.05 14.11 -10.70
C LYS A 107 -19.17 13.40 -9.96
N GLU A 108 -19.76 12.39 -10.62
CA GLU A 108 -20.97 11.73 -10.13
C GLU A 108 -20.69 10.35 -9.51
N GLY A 109 -19.44 9.88 -9.59
CA GLY A 109 -19.05 8.55 -9.16
C GLY A 109 -19.57 7.42 -10.09
N PRO A 110 -19.06 6.20 -9.94
CA PRO A 110 -19.50 5.04 -10.72
C PRO A 110 -20.86 4.52 -10.25
N ILE A 111 -21.58 3.84 -11.14
CA ILE A 111 -22.68 2.96 -10.77
C ILE A 111 -22.10 1.60 -10.42
N GLY A 112 -22.05 1.28 -9.14
CA GLY A 112 -21.50 0.04 -8.60
C GLY A 112 -22.55 -0.89 -8.00
N THR A 113 -22.08 -1.97 -7.36
CA THR A 113 -22.90 -2.99 -6.70
C THR A 113 -22.86 -2.89 -5.17
N GLY A 114 -22.28 -1.82 -4.63
CA GLY A 114 -22.05 -1.61 -3.20
C GLY A 114 -23.29 -1.21 -2.41
N PRO A 115 -23.18 -1.15 -1.06
CA PRO A 115 -24.29 -0.84 -0.16
C PRO A 115 -24.77 0.62 -0.25
N TYR A 116 -23.95 1.49 -0.80
CA TYR A 116 -24.25 2.91 -0.96
C TYR A 116 -23.96 3.39 -2.37
N VAL A 117 -24.67 4.43 -2.79
CA VAL A 117 -24.56 5.08 -4.10
C VAL A 117 -23.95 6.46 -3.88
N VAL A 118 -22.97 6.83 -4.67
CA VAL A 118 -22.41 8.19 -4.68
C VAL A 118 -23.45 9.13 -5.31
N THR A 119 -23.86 10.14 -4.57
CA THR A 119 -24.82 11.18 -5.02
C THR A 119 -24.13 12.51 -5.30
N SER A 120 -22.97 12.75 -4.67
CA SER A 120 -22.12 13.90 -4.92
C SER A 120 -20.68 13.54 -4.63
N PHE A 121 -19.75 14.03 -5.46
CA PHE A 121 -18.32 13.82 -5.28
C PHE A 121 -17.55 15.09 -5.67
N THR A 122 -16.92 15.71 -4.68
CA THR A 122 -16.06 16.89 -4.85
C THR A 122 -14.70 16.65 -4.19
N LYS A 123 -13.78 17.61 -4.29
CA LYS A 123 -12.51 17.53 -3.56
C LYS A 123 -12.68 17.63 -2.05
N GLU A 124 -13.73 18.30 -1.61
CA GLU A 124 -13.99 18.59 -0.20
C GLU A 124 -14.79 17.49 0.50
N ARG A 125 -15.63 16.76 -0.24
CA ARG A 125 -16.48 15.71 0.34
C ARG A 125 -17.09 14.77 -0.69
N ALA A 126 -17.48 13.58 -0.22
CA ALA A 126 -18.40 12.68 -0.92
C ALA A 126 -19.71 12.55 -0.14
N GLU A 127 -20.83 12.47 -0.85
CA GLU A 127 -22.15 12.18 -0.30
C GLU A 127 -22.64 10.84 -0.85
N LEU A 128 -23.14 10.01 0.04
CA LEU A 128 -23.62 8.67 -0.28
C LEU A 128 -25.06 8.52 0.18
N ALA A 129 -25.90 7.95 -0.67
CA ALA A 129 -27.23 7.48 -0.32
C ALA A 129 -27.27 5.95 -0.23
N ARG A 130 -28.16 5.41 0.58
CA ARG A 130 -28.39 3.97 0.64
C ARG A 130 -28.75 3.41 -0.73
N ASN A 131 -28.14 2.28 -1.09
CA ASN A 131 -28.56 1.48 -2.24
C ASN A 131 -29.72 0.55 -1.84
N ASP A 132 -30.93 0.92 -2.21
CA ASP A 132 -32.12 0.12 -1.91
C ASP A 132 -32.19 -1.19 -2.73
N ASN A 133 -31.37 -1.31 -3.79
CA ASN A 133 -31.18 -2.54 -4.59
C ASN A 133 -30.04 -3.43 -4.06
N TYR A 134 -29.45 -3.10 -2.90
CA TYR A 134 -28.33 -3.87 -2.40
C TYR A 134 -28.70 -5.30 -2.06
N TRP A 135 -28.03 -6.23 -2.68
CA TRP A 135 -28.37 -7.66 -2.68
C TRP A 135 -28.05 -8.41 -1.37
N ASP A 136 -27.10 -7.89 -0.56
CA ASP A 136 -26.64 -8.51 0.68
C ASP A 136 -27.26 -7.84 1.92
N GLY A 137 -28.54 -7.50 1.85
CA GLY A 137 -29.30 -6.95 2.96
C GLY A 137 -29.34 -5.42 3.02
N LYS A 138 -30.17 -4.86 3.90
CA LYS A 138 -30.41 -3.43 3.99
C LYS A 138 -29.27 -2.71 4.72
N PRO A 139 -28.59 -1.71 4.12
CA PRO A 139 -27.61 -0.87 4.80
C PRO A 139 -28.21 -0.04 5.93
N GLY A 140 -27.45 0.14 7.03
CA GLY A 140 -27.97 0.74 8.27
C GLY A 140 -28.28 2.23 8.17
N PHE A 141 -27.47 3.00 7.40
CA PHE A 141 -27.69 4.43 7.22
C PHE A 141 -28.47 4.72 5.94
N GLY A 142 -29.30 5.80 5.97
CA GLY A 142 -29.96 6.32 4.77
C GLY A 142 -29.02 7.23 3.95
N LYS A 143 -28.17 7.99 4.63
CA LYS A 143 -27.19 8.91 4.05
C LYS A 143 -25.89 8.85 4.83
N ILE A 144 -24.75 8.97 4.14
CA ILE A 144 -23.42 9.11 4.72
C ILE A 144 -22.73 10.30 4.03
N GLU A 145 -22.09 11.15 4.81
CA GLU A 145 -21.24 12.23 4.34
C GLU A 145 -19.79 11.92 4.73
N ILE A 146 -18.87 12.08 3.79
CA ILE A 146 -17.43 11.82 3.98
C ILE A 146 -16.69 13.11 3.66
N PRO A 147 -16.42 13.98 4.64
CA PRO A 147 -15.61 15.17 4.42
C PRO A 147 -14.14 14.76 4.19
N SER A 148 -13.47 15.46 3.27
CA SER A 148 -12.03 15.28 3.00
C SER A 148 -11.26 16.21 3.92
N ILE A 149 -10.73 15.67 5.02
CA ILE A 149 -9.92 16.42 6.00
C ILE A 149 -8.51 15.85 5.98
N ASN A 150 -7.59 16.51 5.26
CA ASN A 150 -6.23 15.98 5.03
C ASN A 150 -5.33 16.09 6.27
N ASP A 151 -5.50 17.12 7.08
CA ASP A 151 -4.72 17.32 8.29
C ASP A 151 -5.23 16.43 9.43
N ALA A 152 -4.32 15.69 10.08
CA ALA A 152 -4.66 14.71 11.12
C ALA A 152 -5.19 15.36 12.40
N ASN A 153 -4.65 16.54 12.78
CA ASN A 153 -5.12 17.29 13.95
C ASN A 153 -6.54 17.79 13.72
N THR A 154 -6.80 18.36 12.54
CA THR A 154 -8.14 18.84 12.16
C THR A 154 -9.16 17.69 12.16
N ARG A 155 -8.77 16.49 11.68
CA ARG A 155 -9.65 15.30 11.77
C ARG A 155 -9.97 14.90 13.22
N ALA A 156 -8.96 14.91 14.07
CA ALA A 156 -9.14 14.58 15.49
C ALA A 156 -10.05 15.61 16.18
N MET A 157 -9.85 16.90 15.91
CA MET A 157 -10.69 17.98 16.43
C MET A 157 -12.15 17.88 15.95
N ALA A 158 -12.37 17.60 14.67
CA ALA A 158 -13.71 17.42 14.11
C ALA A 158 -14.46 16.25 14.79
N LEU A 159 -13.76 15.14 15.06
CA LEU A 159 -14.35 14.02 15.79
C LEU A 159 -14.65 14.36 17.25
N GLN A 160 -13.76 15.08 17.94
CA GLN A 160 -14.00 15.53 19.34
C GLN A 160 -15.16 16.51 19.45
N ALA A 161 -15.29 17.43 18.49
CA ALA A 161 -16.39 18.40 18.42
C ALA A 161 -17.75 17.76 18.08
N GLY A 162 -17.74 16.54 17.50
CA GLY A 162 -18.93 15.86 17.02
C GLY A 162 -19.37 16.30 15.62
N ASP A 163 -18.50 17.00 14.87
CA ASP A 163 -18.74 17.37 13.47
C ASP A 163 -18.72 16.14 12.56
N VAL A 164 -18.03 15.08 12.98
CA VAL A 164 -18.03 13.76 12.35
C VAL A 164 -18.25 12.67 13.40
N ASP A 165 -18.92 11.58 13.03
CA ASP A 165 -19.19 10.46 13.93
C ASP A 165 -18.01 9.45 13.96
N MET A 166 -17.13 9.48 12.96
CA MET A 166 -16.05 8.52 12.78
C MET A 166 -14.88 9.17 12.03
N ALA A 167 -13.65 8.88 12.43
CA ALA A 167 -12.46 9.35 11.74
C ALA A 167 -11.47 8.21 11.49
N VAL A 168 -10.81 8.22 10.33
CA VAL A 168 -9.81 7.25 9.90
C VAL A 168 -8.43 7.86 10.02
N SER A 169 -7.43 7.05 10.41
CA SER A 169 -6.02 7.47 10.48
C SER A 169 -5.81 8.69 11.38
N ILE A 170 -6.22 8.56 12.65
CA ILE A 170 -5.82 9.50 13.70
C ILE A 170 -4.31 9.37 13.90
N GLY A 171 -3.63 10.52 13.92
CA GLY A 171 -2.17 10.57 14.01
C GLY A 171 -1.62 10.14 15.38
N PRO A 172 -0.31 9.79 15.45
CA PRO A 172 0.34 9.40 16.70
C PRO A 172 0.24 10.47 17.80
N GLY A 173 0.21 11.76 17.40
CA GLY A 173 0.08 12.90 18.31
C GLY A 173 -1.23 12.91 19.10
N GLU A 174 -2.34 12.67 18.41
CA GLU A 174 -3.71 12.80 18.89
C GLU A 174 -4.28 11.48 19.42
N TYR A 175 -3.64 10.35 19.15
CA TYR A 175 -4.13 9.01 19.48
C TYR A 175 -4.45 8.87 20.97
N GLY A 176 -3.60 9.38 21.86
CA GLY A 176 -3.78 9.34 23.30
C GLY A 176 -5.03 10.07 23.82
N ILE A 177 -5.57 11.04 23.08
CA ILE A 177 -6.80 11.76 23.45
C ILE A 177 -7.98 10.80 23.49
N PHE A 178 -8.10 9.96 22.47
CA PHE A 178 -9.23 9.03 22.32
C PHE A 178 -9.09 7.76 23.18
N GLN A 179 -7.86 7.37 23.54
CA GLN A 179 -7.63 6.23 24.44
C GLN A 179 -8.24 6.44 25.83
N ASN A 180 -8.32 7.69 26.29
CA ASN A 180 -8.77 8.05 27.63
C ASN A 180 -10.21 8.61 27.66
N ASP A 181 -10.87 8.80 26.50
CA ASP A 181 -12.22 9.31 26.43
C ASP A 181 -13.23 8.18 26.15
N LYS A 182 -14.08 7.90 27.16
CA LYS A 182 -15.12 6.84 27.08
C LYS A 182 -16.22 7.11 26.03
N LYS A 183 -16.26 8.27 25.40
CA LYS A 183 -17.19 8.57 24.31
C LYS A 183 -16.81 7.90 23.01
N PHE A 184 -15.57 7.44 22.90
CA PHE A 184 -15.00 6.89 21.67
C PHE A 184 -14.53 5.47 21.84
N THR A 185 -14.54 4.73 20.76
CA THR A 185 -13.87 3.42 20.65
C THR A 185 -12.84 3.51 19.52
N ILE A 186 -11.61 3.05 19.85
CA ILE A 186 -10.55 2.90 18.87
C ILE A 186 -10.59 1.47 18.35
N TYR A 187 -10.73 1.33 17.03
CA TYR A 187 -10.56 0.10 16.30
C TYR A 187 -9.18 0.14 15.67
N GLU A 188 -8.38 -0.90 15.87
CA GLU A 188 -7.00 -0.95 15.37
C GLU A 188 -6.71 -2.33 14.77
N GLU A 189 -6.00 -2.34 13.64
CA GLU A 189 -5.56 -3.54 12.96
C GLU A 189 -4.20 -3.31 12.30
N SER A 190 -3.34 -4.33 12.25
CA SER A 190 -2.08 -4.25 11.52
C SER A 190 -2.33 -4.12 10.03
N SER A 191 -1.80 -3.07 9.43
CA SER A 191 -1.92 -2.79 8.00
C SER A 191 -1.06 -3.72 7.14
N LEU A 192 -1.38 -3.78 5.85
CA LEU A 192 -0.52 -4.33 4.80
C LEU A 192 0.46 -3.28 4.26
N ARG A 193 0.53 -2.11 4.87
CA ARG A 193 1.37 -0.99 4.43
C ARG A 193 2.76 -1.11 5.00
N ASP A 194 3.74 -0.76 4.17
CA ASP A 194 5.13 -0.53 4.57
C ASP A 194 5.51 0.93 4.34
N VAL A 195 6.22 1.51 5.29
CA VAL A 195 6.92 2.80 5.15
C VAL A 195 8.40 2.51 5.02
N PHE A 196 8.96 2.85 3.88
CA PHE A 196 10.34 2.56 3.55
C PHE A 196 11.01 3.70 2.80
N VAL A 197 12.34 3.70 2.82
CA VAL A 197 13.17 4.65 2.07
C VAL A 197 13.85 3.92 0.93
N ARG A 198 13.59 4.36 -0.29
CA ARG A 198 14.34 3.95 -1.48
C ARG A 198 15.69 4.65 -1.46
N MET A 199 16.74 3.93 -1.78
CA MET A 199 18.10 4.43 -1.91
C MET A 199 18.56 4.29 -3.36
N SER A 200 18.86 5.40 -4.03
CA SER A 200 19.27 5.37 -5.44
C SER A 200 20.68 4.80 -5.56
N GLN A 201 20.80 3.71 -6.32
CA GLN A 201 22.08 3.06 -6.60
C GLN A 201 22.79 3.64 -7.83
N LYS A 202 22.24 4.70 -8.41
CA LYS A 202 22.82 5.38 -9.58
C LYS A 202 23.88 6.41 -9.21
N GLY A 203 23.86 6.92 -7.96
CA GLY A 203 24.71 8.00 -7.49
C GLY A 203 25.55 7.61 -6.27
N LYS A 204 25.53 8.47 -5.25
CA LYS A 204 26.31 8.34 -4.00
C LYS A 204 26.08 7.02 -3.30
N LEU A 205 24.85 6.49 -3.34
CA LEU A 205 24.47 5.25 -2.65
C LEU A 205 24.62 3.98 -3.52
N LYS A 206 25.47 4.02 -4.56
CA LYS A 206 25.83 2.82 -5.35
C LYS A 206 26.49 1.73 -4.49
N ASN A 207 27.29 2.12 -3.53
CA ASN A 207 28.03 1.21 -2.64
C ASN A 207 27.09 0.58 -1.59
N ALA A 208 27.04 -0.74 -1.52
CA ALA A 208 26.20 -1.49 -0.58
C ALA A 208 26.59 -1.27 0.89
N ASN A 209 27.89 -1.12 1.20
CA ASN A 209 28.36 -0.86 2.57
C ASN A 209 27.91 0.54 3.05
N LEU A 210 27.87 1.53 2.14
CA LEU A 210 27.34 2.85 2.48
C LEU A 210 25.83 2.77 2.81
N ARG A 211 25.05 2.02 2.00
CA ARG A 211 23.64 1.77 2.31
C ARG A 211 23.46 1.01 3.62
N ALA A 212 24.29 -0.01 3.87
CA ALA A 212 24.28 -0.76 5.13
C ALA A 212 24.59 0.13 6.35
N ALA A 213 25.52 1.09 6.20
CA ALA A 213 25.82 2.08 7.25
C ALA A 213 24.60 2.94 7.57
N LEU A 214 23.91 3.46 6.55
CA LEU A 214 22.70 4.25 6.73
C LEU A 214 21.57 3.45 7.39
N ILE A 215 21.37 2.18 7.01
CA ILE A 215 20.38 1.29 7.64
C ILE A 215 20.75 1.03 9.11
N ALA A 216 22.02 0.74 9.40
CA ALA A 216 22.48 0.51 10.77
C ALA A 216 22.47 1.80 11.62
N GLY A 217 22.52 2.98 11.00
CA GLY A 217 22.39 4.27 11.66
C GLY A 217 20.96 4.64 12.08
N ALA A 218 19.94 3.97 11.56
CA ALA A 218 18.52 4.31 11.80
C ALA A 218 17.91 3.50 12.95
N ASN A 219 17.44 4.16 14.00
CA ASN A 219 16.85 3.50 15.20
C ASN A 219 15.35 3.23 15.05
N ARG A 220 15.02 2.24 14.20
CA ARG A 220 13.64 1.88 13.84
C ARG A 220 12.78 1.49 15.04
N GLU A 221 13.35 0.82 16.03
CA GLU A 221 12.65 0.46 17.29
C GLU A 221 12.26 1.71 18.08
N SER A 222 13.16 2.68 18.19
CA SER A 222 12.85 3.96 18.85
C SER A 222 11.80 4.76 18.07
N TYR A 223 11.84 4.70 16.74
CA TYR A 223 10.82 5.37 15.92
C TYR A 223 9.44 4.77 16.18
N ALA A 224 9.29 3.46 16.15
CA ALA A 224 8.01 2.81 16.40
C ALA A 224 7.47 3.12 17.81
N LYS A 225 8.32 2.97 18.82
CA LYS A 225 7.93 3.11 20.23
C LYS A 225 7.74 4.57 20.67
N ASN A 226 8.74 5.41 20.42
CA ASN A 226 8.79 6.75 21.02
C ASN A 226 8.19 7.81 20.09
N LEU A 227 8.53 7.77 18.80
CA LEU A 227 8.06 8.74 17.83
C LEU A 227 6.62 8.45 17.40
N MET A 228 6.34 7.20 17.04
CA MET A 228 5.01 6.76 16.58
C MET A 228 4.10 6.26 17.72
N LYS A 229 4.55 6.34 18.97
CA LYS A 229 3.76 5.98 20.17
C LYS A 229 3.05 4.62 20.05
N ASP A 230 3.79 3.61 19.58
CA ASP A 230 3.32 2.24 19.34
C ASP A 230 2.20 2.09 18.30
N THR A 231 1.87 3.15 17.54
CA THR A 231 0.93 3.05 16.40
C THR A 231 1.57 2.44 15.14
N PHE A 232 2.85 2.08 15.23
CA PHE A 232 3.62 1.40 14.19
C PHE A 232 4.36 0.20 14.79
N ILE A 233 4.60 -0.80 13.97
CA ILE A 233 5.55 -1.88 14.23
C ILE A 233 6.87 -1.48 13.57
N ALA A 234 8.01 -1.69 14.25
CA ALA A 234 9.33 -1.36 13.69
C ALA A 234 9.62 -2.12 12.41
N GLY A 235 10.13 -1.42 11.40
CA GLY A 235 10.42 -1.96 10.09
C GLY A 235 11.64 -2.88 10.09
N LYS A 236 11.58 -3.92 9.22
CA LYS A 236 12.69 -4.86 9.02
C LYS A 236 12.83 -5.28 7.56
N ALA A 237 11.73 -5.53 6.88
CA ALA A 237 11.66 -6.18 5.58
C ALA A 237 10.58 -5.51 4.69
N PRO A 238 10.55 -5.78 3.38
CA PRO A 238 9.58 -5.14 2.48
C PRO A 238 8.13 -5.58 2.70
N LEU A 239 7.90 -6.69 3.40
CA LEU A 239 6.54 -7.17 3.69
C LEU A 239 6.26 -7.11 5.19
N PRO A 240 5.06 -6.60 5.58
CA PRO A 240 4.69 -6.46 6.98
C PRO A 240 4.44 -7.81 7.66
N PRO A 241 4.52 -7.87 9.01
CA PRO A 241 4.24 -9.09 9.76
C PRO A 241 2.77 -9.54 9.71
N SER A 242 1.86 -8.70 9.22
CA SER A 242 0.43 -8.98 9.08
C SER A 242 0.10 -10.01 7.98
N ILE A 243 1.07 -10.36 7.12
CA ILE A 243 0.95 -11.44 6.12
C ILE A 243 2.00 -12.51 6.33
N ASP A 244 1.65 -13.76 6.00
CA ASP A 244 2.54 -14.91 6.23
C ASP A 244 3.56 -15.11 5.09
N TYR A 245 4.51 -14.18 5.00
CA TYR A 245 5.67 -14.29 4.09
C TYR A 245 7.00 -14.23 4.84
N GLY A 246 7.06 -14.93 5.99
CA GLY A 246 8.32 -15.26 6.67
C GLY A 246 8.96 -14.12 7.47
N PHE A 247 8.21 -13.07 7.85
CA PHE A 247 8.76 -11.93 8.58
C PHE A 247 9.66 -12.34 9.76
N ASN A 248 9.23 -13.31 10.59
CA ASN A 248 10.00 -13.79 11.75
C ASN A 248 11.20 -14.68 11.37
N GLN A 249 11.26 -15.19 10.15
CA GLN A 249 12.34 -16.04 9.64
C GLN A 249 13.48 -15.21 9.03
N LEU A 250 13.17 -13.98 8.60
CA LEU A 250 14.14 -13.08 7.99
C LEU A 250 15.16 -12.58 9.01
N ARG A 251 16.44 -12.65 8.61
CA ARG A 251 17.56 -12.08 9.35
C ARG A 251 17.76 -10.64 8.92
N ASP A 252 17.85 -9.72 9.87
CA ASP A 252 18.25 -8.35 9.63
C ASP A 252 19.77 -8.19 9.82
N PRO A 253 20.55 -8.01 8.74
CA PRO A 253 22.01 -7.87 8.84
C PRO A 253 22.45 -6.49 9.36
N ASN A 254 21.55 -5.49 9.32
CA ASN A 254 21.85 -4.10 9.61
C ASN A 254 20.95 -3.55 10.74
N LYS A 255 20.90 -4.27 11.87
CA LYS A 255 20.25 -3.77 13.09
C LYS A 255 20.91 -2.47 13.54
N TYR A 256 20.13 -1.60 14.20
CA TYR A 256 20.63 -0.33 14.72
C TYR A 256 21.88 -0.52 15.55
N ASN A 257 22.96 0.12 15.11
CA ASN A 257 24.25 0.14 15.77
C ASN A 257 25.10 1.28 15.20
N VAL A 258 25.22 2.36 15.97
CA VAL A 258 25.95 3.58 15.57
C VAL A 258 27.43 3.31 15.30
N GLU A 259 28.10 2.50 16.13
CA GLU A 259 29.52 2.21 15.96
C GLU A 259 29.77 1.38 14.69
N ARG A 260 28.92 0.37 14.43
CA ARG A 260 28.99 -0.38 13.17
C ARG A 260 28.75 0.52 11.96
N ALA A 261 27.82 1.47 12.05
CA ALA A 261 27.55 2.42 10.96
C ALA A 261 28.80 3.27 10.66
N LYS A 262 29.44 3.81 11.69
CA LYS A 262 30.70 4.56 11.56
C LYS A 262 31.84 3.70 11.01
N GLU A 263 31.97 2.45 11.45
CA GLU A 263 32.97 1.53 10.92
C GLU A 263 32.78 1.25 9.43
N LEU A 264 31.52 1.05 8.97
CA LEU A 264 31.21 0.85 7.56
C LEU A 264 31.55 2.09 6.74
N LEU A 265 31.19 3.28 7.20
CA LEU A 265 31.57 4.55 6.56
C LEU A 265 33.08 4.68 6.44
N LYS A 266 33.80 4.43 7.52
CA LYS A 266 35.27 4.50 7.56
C LYS A 266 35.93 3.51 6.59
N ARG A 267 35.41 2.29 6.48
CA ARG A 267 35.91 1.28 5.51
C ARG A 267 35.79 1.74 4.07
N GLU A 268 34.78 2.53 3.77
CA GLU A 268 34.54 3.12 2.45
C GLU A 268 35.30 4.43 2.23
N GLY A 269 36.11 4.85 3.21
CA GLY A 269 36.94 6.05 3.14
C GLY A 269 36.26 7.33 3.58
N TYR A 270 35.06 7.24 4.18
CA TYR A 270 34.38 8.40 4.75
C TYR A 270 34.84 8.64 6.18
N ILE A 271 35.59 9.73 6.39
CA ILE A 271 36.14 10.15 7.67
C ILE A 271 35.98 11.68 7.76
N ASP A 272 35.65 12.21 8.93
CA ASP A 272 35.65 13.66 9.16
C ASP A 272 37.11 14.14 9.24
N THR A 273 37.63 14.69 8.14
CA THR A 273 39.03 15.14 8.04
C THR A 273 39.19 16.62 8.33
N ASN A 274 38.10 17.39 8.25
CA ASN A 274 38.11 18.85 8.46
C ASN A 274 37.59 19.27 9.86
N GLY A 275 36.98 18.34 10.62
CA GLY A 275 36.50 18.56 11.99
C GLY A 275 35.14 19.29 12.05
N ASP A 276 34.36 19.31 10.96
CA ASP A 276 33.03 19.94 10.91
C ASP A 276 31.89 19.06 11.42
N GLY A 277 32.19 17.80 11.74
CA GLY A 277 31.26 16.80 12.25
C GLY A 277 30.57 16.01 11.14
N ILE A 278 30.86 16.24 9.87
CA ILE A 278 30.40 15.50 8.71
C ILE A 278 31.55 14.66 8.15
N VAL A 279 31.31 13.39 7.87
CA VAL A 279 32.34 12.57 7.24
C VAL A 279 32.52 12.98 5.78
N ASP A 280 33.75 13.06 5.35
CA ASP A 280 34.14 13.44 4.00
C ASP A 280 34.95 12.32 3.32
N LYS A 281 34.96 12.34 2.00
CA LYS A 281 35.81 11.50 1.15
C LYS A 281 36.33 12.34 0.01
N ASP A 282 37.65 12.31 -0.22
CA ASP A 282 38.32 13.11 -1.26
C ASP A 282 38.01 14.63 -1.14
N GLY A 283 37.78 15.11 0.10
CA GLY A 283 37.47 16.51 0.42
C GLY A 283 35.99 16.90 0.22
N GLU A 284 35.11 15.94 -0.10
CA GLU A 284 33.69 16.21 -0.25
C GLU A 284 32.89 15.59 0.91
N ASN A 285 32.13 16.40 1.63
CA ASN A 285 31.26 15.99 2.72
C ASN A 285 30.15 15.03 2.21
N LEU A 286 29.81 14.03 3.03
CA LEU A 286 28.67 13.13 2.73
C LEU A 286 27.36 13.83 3.04
N VAL A 287 26.83 14.52 2.04
CA VAL A 287 25.53 15.19 2.04
C VAL A 287 24.55 14.37 1.18
N LEU A 288 23.38 14.02 1.72
CA LEU A 288 22.35 13.24 1.04
C LEU A 288 21.04 14.00 0.96
N ASP A 289 20.45 14.04 -0.23
CA ASP A 289 19.11 14.58 -0.47
C ASP A 289 18.05 13.56 -0.08
N PHE A 290 17.16 13.93 0.86
CA PHE A 290 16.06 13.10 1.32
C PHE A 290 14.73 13.73 0.96
N TYR A 291 13.99 13.08 0.09
CA TYR A 291 12.68 13.55 -0.37
C TYR A 291 11.55 12.93 0.45
N ALA A 292 10.67 13.80 0.99
CA ALA A 292 9.47 13.42 1.74
C ALA A 292 8.26 14.25 1.29
N TYR A 293 7.06 13.81 1.64
CA TYR A 293 5.80 14.50 1.35
C TYR A 293 4.87 14.49 2.57
N THR A 294 3.88 15.40 2.61
CA THR A 294 3.07 15.66 3.81
C THR A 294 1.68 15.04 3.79
N SER A 295 1.27 14.41 2.70
CA SER A 295 -0.07 13.78 2.63
C SER A 295 -0.26 12.62 3.63
N ARG A 296 0.84 12.19 4.26
CA ARG A 296 0.87 11.25 5.37
C ARG A 296 1.70 11.84 6.51
N PRO A 297 1.09 12.05 7.69
CA PRO A 297 1.70 12.82 8.79
C PRO A 297 2.95 12.16 9.36
N GLU A 298 3.09 10.84 9.26
CA GLU A 298 4.25 10.10 9.75
C GLU A 298 5.54 10.34 8.95
N LEU A 299 5.45 10.71 7.66
CA LEU A 299 6.62 10.78 6.80
C LEU A 299 7.58 11.93 7.13
N PRO A 300 7.12 13.17 7.40
CA PRO A 300 7.99 14.22 7.92
C PRO A 300 8.64 13.86 9.25
N LEU A 301 7.90 13.18 10.14
CA LEU A 301 8.44 12.75 11.44
C LEU A 301 9.59 11.75 11.27
N TYR A 302 9.46 10.80 10.35
CA TYR A 302 10.55 9.88 10.01
C TYR A 302 11.74 10.62 9.40
N ALA A 303 11.51 11.63 8.53
CA ALA A 303 12.58 12.41 7.92
C ALA A 303 13.43 13.14 8.98
N GLU A 304 12.79 13.82 9.92
CA GLU A 304 13.46 14.52 11.02
C GLU A 304 14.20 13.55 11.95
N ALA A 305 13.61 12.40 12.27
CA ALA A 305 14.25 11.40 13.11
C ALA A 305 15.47 10.78 12.43
N LEU A 306 15.40 10.49 11.12
CA LEU A 306 16.55 10.03 10.33
C LEU A 306 17.65 11.08 10.27
N GLN A 307 17.33 12.35 10.07
CA GLN A 307 18.30 13.44 10.06
C GLN A 307 19.05 13.51 11.40
N ALA A 308 18.31 13.41 12.52
CA ALA A 308 18.92 13.41 13.85
C ALA A 308 19.81 12.18 14.10
N ASP A 309 19.41 11.00 13.62
CA ASP A 309 20.20 9.78 13.75
C ASP A 309 21.44 9.80 12.84
N TYR A 310 21.31 10.28 11.61
CA TYR A 310 22.43 10.34 10.65
C TYR A 310 23.50 11.36 11.06
N LYS A 311 23.11 12.43 11.73
CA LYS A 311 24.07 13.35 12.36
C LYS A 311 24.99 12.64 13.36
N LYS A 312 24.51 11.60 14.08
CA LYS A 312 25.33 10.81 15.03
C LYS A 312 26.41 9.99 14.34
N ILE A 313 26.23 9.68 13.06
CA ILE A 313 27.21 8.94 12.26
C ILE A 313 27.97 9.82 11.28
N GLY A 314 27.82 11.17 11.39
CA GLY A 314 28.53 12.15 10.56
C GLY A 314 27.97 12.28 9.14
N VAL A 315 26.69 12.00 8.91
CA VAL A 315 26.04 12.17 7.61
C VAL A 315 25.09 13.36 7.65
N ASP A 316 25.20 14.28 6.70
CA ASP A 316 24.30 15.41 6.54
C ASP A 316 23.12 15.02 5.64
N LEU A 317 21.92 14.95 6.23
CA LEU A 317 20.68 14.62 5.53
C LEU A 317 19.86 15.89 5.26
N GLN A 318 19.75 16.27 3.99
CA GLN A 318 19.02 17.44 3.54
C GLN A 318 17.56 17.06 3.20
N ILE A 319 16.61 17.43 4.08
CA ILE A 319 15.19 17.12 3.91
C ILE A 319 14.59 18.07 2.88
N LYS A 320 13.95 17.48 1.84
CA LYS A 320 13.22 18.17 0.79
C LYS A 320 11.75 17.72 0.78
N ILE A 321 10.86 18.62 1.17
CA ILE A 321 9.42 18.36 1.14
C ILE A 321 8.89 18.67 -0.26
N ILE A 322 8.24 17.69 -0.88
CA ILE A 322 7.70 17.78 -2.23
C ILE A 322 6.19 17.51 -2.25
N ASP A 323 5.54 17.91 -3.34
CA ASP A 323 4.15 17.56 -3.59
C ASP A 323 4.02 16.08 -3.93
N TYR A 324 2.97 15.43 -3.42
CA TYR A 324 2.68 14.01 -3.70
C TYR A 324 2.55 13.72 -5.20
N ALA A 325 2.06 14.68 -5.99
CA ALA A 325 1.84 14.51 -7.43
C ALA A 325 3.14 14.22 -8.22
N VAL A 326 4.32 14.61 -7.71
CA VAL A 326 5.61 14.40 -8.39
C VAL A 326 6.34 13.13 -7.93
N ILE A 327 5.82 12.44 -6.93
CA ILE A 327 6.47 11.25 -6.32
C ILE A 327 6.75 10.15 -7.34
N ASP A 328 5.76 9.82 -8.17
CA ASP A 328 5.91 8.73 -9.12
C ASP A 328 6.96 9.06 -10.18
N THR A 329 6.99 10.31 -10.66
CA THR A 329 8.01 10.77 -11.61
C THR A 329 9.41 10.70 -11.01
N LEU A 330 9.57 11.16 -9.77
CA LEU A 330 10.85 11.10 -9.06
C LEU A 330 11.28 9.65 -8.78
N ALA A 331 10.33 8.80 -8.37
CA ALA A 331 10.57 7.38 -8.14
C ALA A 331 11.01 6.63 -9.41
N GLN A 332 10.47 6.99 -10.57
CA GLN A 332 10.80 6.40 -11.87
C GLN A 332 12.15 6.90 -12.41
N SER A 333 12.43 8.19 -12.30
CA SER A 333 13.70 8.78 -12.79
C SER A 333 14.90 8.27 -11.96
N GLY A 334 14.72 8.11 -10.66
CA GLY A 334 15.80 7.78 -9.72
C GLY A 334 16.68 8.99 -9.37
N ASP A 335 16.25 10.22 -9.67
CA ASP A 335 16.97 11.47 -9.41
C ASP A 335 16.82 11.91 -7.94
N TYR A 336 17.22 11.04 -7.04
CA TYR A 336 17.25 11.25 -5.59
C TYR A 336 18.40 10.45 -4.99
N ASP A 337 18.91 10.85 -3.83
CA ASP A 337 19.73 9.96 -3.02
C ASP A 337 18.80 9.04 -2.20
N MET A 338 17.83 9.62 -1.51
CA MET A 338 16.86 8.92 -0.68
C MET A 338 15.44 9.44 -0.89
N LEU A 339 14.46 8.55 -1.04
CA LEU A 339 13.05 8.88 -1.24
C LEU A 339 12.17 8.03 -0.32
N ILE A 340 11.46 8.65 0.62
CA ILE A 340 10.51 7.93 1.47
C ILE A 340 9.24 7.57 0.70
N SER A 341 8.71 6.40 0.96
CA SER A 341 7.49 5.88 0.35
C SER A 341 6.62 5.20 1.40
N SER A 342 5.30 5.26 1.22
CA SER A 342 4.32 4.59 2.06
C SER A 342 3.32 3.86 1.17
N VAL A 343 3.40 2.52 1.11
CA VAL A 343 2.72 1.70 0.10
C VAL A 343 2.05 0.49 0.73
N VAL A 344 0.82 0.18 0.31
CA VAL A 344 0.17 -1.10 0.66
C VAL A 344 0.77 -2.18 -0.22
N THR A 345 1.41 -3.17 0.42
CA THR A 345 2.29 -4.14 -0.25
C THR A 345 1.57 -5.34 -0.84
N ALA A 346 0.35 -5.61 -0.37
CA ALA A 346 -0.38 -6.82 -0.74
C ALA A 346 -1.90 -6.61 -0.61
N ASN A 347 -2.49 -5.68 -1.39
CA ASN A 347 -3.94 -5.36 -1.34
C ASN A 347 -4.84 -6.60 -1.41
N THR A 348 -4.40 -7.61 -2.15
CA THR A 348 -5.11 -8.86 -2.41
C THR A 348 -4.56 -10.04 -1.61
N GLY A 349 -3.60 -9.79 -0.70
CA GLY A 349 -2.82 -10.84 -0.04
C GLY A 349 -1.67 -11.39 -0.88
N GLU A 350 -1.43 -10.83 -2.09
CA GLU A 350 -0.39 -11.28 -3.03
C GLU A 350 0.70 -10.21 -3.18
N PRO A 351 1.88 -10.40 -2.56
CA PRO A 351 2.92 -9.39 -2.54
C PRO A 351 3.84 -9.39 -3.76
N VAL A 352 3.74 -10.39 -4.65
CA VAL A 352 4.63 -10.51 -5.83
C VAL A 352 4.60 -9.25 -6.67
N TRP A 353 3.39 -8.72 -6.93
CA TRP A 353 3.23 -7.49 -7.70
C TRP A 353 4.04 -6.33 -7.11
N PHE A 354 3.94 -6.11 -5.80
CA PHE A 354 4.68 -5.05 -5.10
C PHE A 354 6.19 -5.23 -5.23
N LEU A 355 6.72 -6.41 -4.91
CA LEU A 355 8.15 -6.69 -5.00
C LEU A 355 8.66 -6.50 -6.43
N LYS A 356 7.90 -6.97 -7.42
CA LYS A 356 8.27 -6.89 -8.84
C LYS A 356 8.26 -5.44 -9.35
N GLN A 357 7.21 -4.67 -9.07
CA GLN A 357 7.08 -3.30 -9.56
C GLN A 357 8.09 -2.34 -8.93
N TYR A 358 8.44 -2.55 -7.68
CA TYR A 358 9.30 -1.62 -6.94
C TYR A 358 10.78 -1.95 -7.02
N TRP A 359 11.15 -3.23 -7.24
CA TRP A 359 12.56 -3.68 -7.25
C TRP A 359 12.91 -4.68 -8.35
N GLY A 360 11.96 -5.18 -9.16
CA GLY A 360 12.27 -6.01 -10.33
C GLY A 360 13.14 -5.24 -11.33
N THR A 361 14.06 -5.93 -11.98
CA THR A 361 14.95 -5.33 -12.97
C THR A 361 14.14 -4.71 -14.11
N GLY A 362 14.33 -3.40 -14.37
CA GLY A 362 13.66 -2.67 -15.42
C GLY A 362 12.18 -2.37 -15.16
N ALA A 363 11.66 -2.64 -13.96
CA ALA A 363 10.29 -2.28 -13.61
C ALA A 363 10.13 -0.75 -13.52
N GLU A 364 8.96 -0.25 -13.95
CA GLU A 364 8.68 1.18 -14.09
C GLU A 364 8.89 1.96 -12.78
N ALA A 365 8.46 1.40 -11.64
CA ALA A 365 8.64 2.04 -10.34
C ALA A 365 10.03 1.79 -9.72
N ASN A 366 10.92 1.05 -10.36
CA ASN A 366 12.30 0.81 -9.89
C ASN A 366 13.29 1.81 -10.49
N GLY A 367 13.12 3.09 -10.22
CA GLY A 367 14.10 4.11 -10.62
C GLY A 367 15.40 4.06 -9.83
N SER A 368 15.46 3.31 -8.72
CA SER A 368 16.66 3.22 -7.87
C SER A 368 17.90 2.64 -8.57
N GLY A 369 17.71 1.92 -9.68
CA GLY A 369 18.80 1.24 -10.41
C GLY A 369 19.17 -0.12 -9.83
N PHE A 370 18.44 -0.64 -8.86
CA PHE A 370 18.63 -2.01 -8.37
C PHE A 370 18.35 -3.01 -9.50
N SER A 371 19.25 -3.98 -9.66
CA SER A 371 19.12 -5.08 -10.62
C SER A 371 19.85 -6.31 -10.08
N ASN A 372 19.13 -7.40 -9.96
CA ASN A 372 19.70 -8.67 -9.49
C ASN A 372 18.98 -9.85 -10.16
N PRO A 373 19.64 -10.61 -11.06
CA PRO A 373 19.01 -11.73 -11.76
C PRO A 373 18.43 -12.80 -10.83
N ARG A 374 19.08 -13.05 -9.69
CA ARG A 374 18.59 -14.03 -8.71
C ARG A 374 17.31 -13.56 -8.04
N PHE A 375 17.18 -12.26 -7.77
CA PHE A 375 15.95 -11.67 -7.27
C PHE A 375 14.82 -11.85 -8.28
N ASP A 376 15.06 -11.55 -9.55
CA ASP A 376 14.06 -11.68 -10.62
C ASP A 376 13.62 -13.15 -10.82
N GLU A 377 14.55 -14.12 -10.75
CA GLU A 377 14.23 -15.55 -10.75
C GLU A 377 13.30 -15.94 -9.59
N LEU A 378 13.60 -15.46 -8.39
CA LEU A 378 12.79 -15.74 -7.19
C LEU A 378 11.38 -15.14 -7.32
N LEU A 379 11.25 -13.94 -7.89
CA LEU A 379 9.95 -13.34 -8.18
C LEU A 379 9.18 -14.14 -9.22
N ALA A 380 9.84 -14.56 -10.30
CA ALA A 380 9.21 -15.39 -11.34
C ALA A 380 8.72 -16.72 -10.76
N LEU A 381 9.50 -17.36 -9.88
CA LEU A 381 9.09 -18.58 -9.16
C LEU A 381 7.91 -18.31 -8.21
N GLY A 382 7.93 -17.18 -7.50
CA GLY A 382 6.84 -16.72 -6.65
C GLY A 382 5.53 -16.44 -7.42
N GLU A 383 5.63 -16.04 -8.69
CA GLU A 383 4.48 -15.78 -9.57
C GLU A 383 3.91 -17.07 -10.20
N SER A 384 4.77 -18.04 -10.57
CA SER A 384 4.42 -19.13 -11.47
C SER A 384 4.40 -20.54 -10.87
N ALA A 385 5.02 -20.78 -9.70
CA ALA A 385 5.07 -22.13 -9.13
C ALA A 385 3.68 -22.65 -8.73
N ASN A 386 3.39 -23.91 -9.01
CA ASN A 386 2.14 -24.58 -8.66
C ASN A 386 1.94 -24.69 -7.14
N ASP A 387 3.01 -25.06 -6.43
CA ASP A 387 2.99 -25.29 -4.98
C ASP A 387 3.01 -23.94 -4.22
N PRO A 388 2.01 -23.64 -3.40
CA PRO A 388 1.99 -22.45 -2.57
C PRO A 388 3.19 -22.31 -1.63
N LEU A 389 3.75 -23.42 -1.12
CA LEU A 389 4.93 -23.38 -0.27
C LEU A 389 6.17 -22.98 -1.05
N VAL A 390 6.31 -23.45 -2.29
CA VAL A 390 7.42 -23.05 -3.19
C VAL A 390 7.32 -21.55 -3.48
N ARG A 391 6.12 -21.03 -3.81
CA ARG A 391 5.90 -19.59 -4.01
C ARG A 391 6.26 -18.77 -2.78
N ARG A 392 5.73 -19.19 -1.62
CA ARG A 392 6.02 -18.50 -0.34
C ARG A 392 7.51 -18.47 -0.03
N ASN A 393 8.21 -19.61 -0.15
CA ASN A 393 9.64 -19.69 0.12
C ASN A 393 10.49 -18.88 -0.86
N ALA A 394 10.11 -18.83 -2.13
CA ALA A 394 10.76 -17.97 -3.11
C ALA A 394 10.68 -16.49 -2.70
N LEU A 395 9.52 -16.02 -2.25
CA LEU A 395 9.35 -14.63 -1.80
C LEU A 395 10.06 -14.34 -0.47
N ILE A 396 10.19 -15.32 0.43
CA ILE A 396 11.02 -15.18 1.64
C ILE A 396 12.49 -15.00 1.23
N ASN A 397 12.99 -15.83 0.32
CA ASN A 397 14.35 -15.73 -0.16
C ASN A 397 14.62 -14.42 -0.92
N ALA A 398 13.65 -13.94 -1.72
CA ALA A 398 13.75 -12.64 -2.37
C ALA A 398 13.88 -11.50 -1.35
N GLN A 399 13.07 -11.50 -0.29
CA GLN A 399 13.18 -10.52 0.80
C GLN A 399 14.54 -10.60 1.51
N GLN A 400 15.05 -11.81 1.81
CA GLN A 400 16.34 -11.95 2.45
C GLN A 400 17.47 -11.39 1.60
N LEU A 401 17.44 -11.62 0.27
CA LEU A 401 18.38 -11.04 -0.66
C LEU A 401 18.35 -9.50 -0.62
N MET A 402 17.17 -8.90 -0.58
CA MET A 402 17.02 -7.44 -0.44
C MET A 402 17.70 -6.92 0.83
N LEU A 403 17.55 -7.64 1.95
CA LEU A 403 18.16 -7.27 3.23
C LEU A 403 19.68 -7.42 3.19
N ASP A 404 20.18 -8.51 2.64
CA ASP A 404 21.61 -8.80 2.55
C ASP A 404 22.32 -7.79 1.63
N ASP A 405 21.69 -7.35 0.53
CA ASP A 405 22.19 -6.34 -0.40
C ASP A 405 21.91 -4.88 0.06
N SER A 406 21.22 -4.70 1.20
CA SER A 406 20.93 -3.38 1.78
C SER A 406 20.25 -2.42 0.78
N ILE A 407 19.25 -2.89 0.03
CA ILE A 407 18.70 -2.15 -1.10
C ILE A 407 17.73 -1.02 -0.71
N ALA A 408 17.12 -1.12 0.47
CA ALA A 408 16.19 -0.14 1.01
C ALA A 408 16.20 -0.15 2.55
N LEU A 409 15.80 0.97 3.16
CA LEU A 409 15.59 1.07 4.61
C LEU A 409 14.09 0.94 4.91
N PHE A 410 13.66 -0.16 5.51
CA PHE A 410 12.29 -0.39 5.95
C PHE A 410 12.08 0.22 7.33
N LEU A 411 11.24 1.25 7.43
CA LEU A 411 11.10 2.08 8.63
C LEU A 411 10.03 1.56 9.59
N GLY A 412 8.87 1.15 9.06
CA GLY A 412 7.80 0.69 9.93
C GLY A 412 6.50 0.35 9.20
N TYR A 413 5.65 -0.39 9.90
CA TYR A 413 4.34 -0.81 9.41
C TYR A 413 3.26 -0.19 10.28
N PRO A 414 2.40 0.70 9.72
CA PRO A 414 1.34 1.32 10.49
C PRO A 414 0.32 0.30 10.97
N LYS A 415 -0.22 0.54 12.15
CA LYS A 415 -1.50 -0.01 12.53
C LYS A 415 -2.56 0.97 12.06
N ILE A 416 -3.44 0.53 11.16
CA ILE A 416 -4.58 1.36 10.80
C ILE A 416 -5.50 1.50 11.99
N ASN A 417 -6.04 2.71 12.17
CA ASN A 417 -7.02 2.96 13.18
C ASN A 417 -8.25 3.66 12.59
N ILE A 418 -9.40 3.32 13.15
CA ILE A 418 -10.66 4.05 13.01
C ILE A 418 -11.10 4.39 14.42
N VAL A 419 -11.33 5.67 14.68
CA VAL A 419 -11.94 6.12 15.93
C VAL A 419 -13.39 6.46 15.65
N GLY A 420 -14.29 5.79 16.34
CA GLY A 420 -15.73 5.99 16.21
C GLY A 420 -16.37 6.47 17.52
N ASN A 421 -17.36 7.34 17.40
CA ASN A 421 -18.22 7.66 18.52
C ASN A 421 -18.99 6.40 18.95
N ASN A 422 -19.16 6.18 20.25
CA ASN A 422 -19.81 4.99 20.81
C ASN A 422 -21.29 4.82 20.44
N ASN A 423 -21.92 5.81 19.81
CA ASN A 423 -23.25 5.70 19.23
C ASN A 423 -23.27 5.02 17.84
N ILE A 424 -22.09 4.76 17.25
CA ILE A 424 -21.94 4.04 15.98
C ILE A 424 -21.58 2.58 16.26
N ASP A 425 -22.25 1.69 15.56
CA ASP A 425 -22.00 0.23 15.58
C ASP A 425 -21.62 -0.27 14.17
N GLY A 426 -21.05 -1.48 14.10
CA GLY A 426 -20.70 -2.13 12.85
C GLY A 426 -19.42 -1.62 12.19
N ILE A 427 -18.58 -0.84 12.90
CA ILE A 427 -17.27 -0.42 12.40
C ILE A 427 -16.37 -1.65 12.28
N LYS A 428 -15.80 -1.85 11.10
CA LYS A 428 -14.85 -2.92 10.80
C LYS A 428 -13.62 -2.36 10.13
N ILE A 429 -12.46 -2.92 10.41
CA ILE A 429 -11.21 -2.59 9.76
C ILE A 429 -10.79 -3.73 8.85
N SER A 430 -10.29 -3.39 7.66
CA SER A 430 -9.60 -4.32 6.77
C SER A 430 -8.11 -3.99 6.73
N PRO A 431 -7.20 -4.95 6.88
CA PRO A 431 -5.76 -4.72 6.75
C PRO A 431 -5.34 -4.07 5.43
N SER A 432 -6.17 -4.18 4.38
CA SER A 432 -5.96 -3.51 3.09
C SER A 432 -6.30 -2.02 3.09
N GLU A 433 -6.82 -1.46 4.19
CA GLU A 433 -7.27 -0.06 4.35
C GLU A 433 -8.49 0.33 3.50
N TYR A 434 -9.07 -0.62 2.76
CA TYR A 434 -10.31 -0.44 1.99
C TYR A 434 -11.51 -1.01 2.76
N TYR A 435 -12.71 -0.82 2.24
CA TYR A 435 -13.96 -1.36 2.79
C TYR A 435 -14.34 -0.79 4.17
N ILE A 436 -14.16 0.50 4.35
CA ILE A 436 -14.48 1.19 5.60
C ILE A 436 -16.00 1.41 5.73
N ILE A 437 -16.65 1.84 4.64
CA ILE A 437 -18.09 2.08 4.58
C ILE A 437 -18.80 0.79 4.16
N THR A 438 -19.40 0.11 5.14
CA THR A 438 -20.09 -1.18 4.94
C THR A 438 -21.59 -1.07 5.25
N LYS A 439 -22.37 -2.07 4.83
CA LYS A 439 -23.80 -2.17 5.17
C LYS A 439 -24.08 -2.24 6.66
N ASP A 440 -23.08 -2.74 7.42
CA ASP A 440 -23.24 -3.02 8.85
C ASP A 440 -23.13 -1.76 9.73
N LEU A 441 -22.63 -0.64 9.17
CA LEU A 441 -22.60 0.63 9.87
C LEU A 441 -24.01 1.12 10.18
N LYS A 442 -24.29 1.40 11.47
CA LYS A 442 -25.59 1.87 11.96
C LYS A 442 -25.44 2.66 13.24
N ARG A 443 -26.46 3.43 13.61
CA ARG A 443 -26.58 3.96 14.98
C ARG A 443 -27.05 2.85 15.92
N LYS A 444 -26.57 2.89 17.15
CA LYS A 444 -27.06 2.03 18.25
C LYS A 444 -28.46 2.43 18.68
#